data_94d7a1974c391c443ab388883d170fff
#
_entry.id   94d7a1974c391c443ab388883d170fff
#
_cell.length_a   1.000
_cell.length_b   1.000
_cell.length_c   1.000
_cell.angle_alpha   90.00
_cell.angle_beta   90.00
_cell.angle_gamma   90.00
#
_symmetry.space_group_name_H-M   'P 1'
#
loop_
_entity.id
_entity.type
_entity.pdbx_description
1 polymer ?
#
loop_
_entity_poly.entity_id
_entity_poly.type
_entity_poly.pdbx_seq_one_letter_code
_entity_poly.pdbx_strand_id
1 'polypeptide(L)'
;VRTFSADELMLAMPPRIIAKFLTDKQWVSKLLLTDLEDLQTWMAGRAKFVVTYATPFWREQGLSGQIFSQTGPMVEIHDASPADGGPYALFGFIGIPPAGREDVALLRQHLIAQLIRLFGPQAATPKQLKIQDWASAKYAATEADKEPMYAHPNYGLPPTLTKLWNNKLHFAGTGVAPTFGGYIEGALEAVENVL
;
A
#
# COMPACT_ATOMS: atom_id res chain seq x y z
N VAL A 1 -12.02 -25.58 7.43
CA VAL A 1 -10.86 -25.61 6.53
C VAL A 1 -11.29 -26.27 5.23
N ARG A 2 -10.98 -25.68 4.08
CA ARG A 2 -11.21 -26.29 2.77
C ARG A 2 -9.85 -26.73 2.20
N THR A 3 -9.80 -27.92 1.63
CA THR A 3 -8.61 -28.47 0.97
C THR A 3 -8.84 -28.44 -0.54
N PHE A 4 -7.84 -28.01 -1.28
CA PHE A 4 -7.82 -28.01 -2.74
C PHE A 4 -6.68 -28.88 -3.21
N SER A 5 -6.84 -29.54 -4.36
CA SER A 5 -5.78 -30.25 -5.07
C SER A 5 -5.55 -29.57 -6.41
N ALA A 6 -4.31 -29.36 -6.78
CA ALA A 6 -3.92 -28.71 -8.03
C ALA A 6 -2.58 -29.29 -8.51
N ASP A 7 -2.32 -29.21 -9.79
CA ASP A 7 -1.04 -29.64 -10.38
C ASP A 7 0.06 -28.64 -10.10
N GLU A 8 -0.29 -27.35 -10.04
CA GLU A 8 0.61 -26.23 -9.75
C GLU A 8 -0.05 -25.23 -8.82
N LEU A 9 0.74 -24.46 -8.08
CA LEU A 9 0.31 -23.39 -7.18
C LEU A 9 1.07 -22.10 -7.50
N MET A 10 0.31 -21.03 -7.75
CA MET A 10 0.85 -19.69 -7.93
C MET A 10 0.48 -18.80 -6.74
N LEU A 11 1.47 -18.23 -6.06
CA LEU A 11 1.32 -17.34 -4.91
C LEU A 11 1.51 -15.88 -5.36
N ALA A 12 0.39 -15.18 -5.58
CA ALA A 12 0.34 -13.77 -5.98
C ALA A 12 0.09 -12.85 -4.78
N MET A 13 0.88 -12.99 -3.73
CA MET A 13 0.78 -12.24 -2.46
C MET A 13 2.13 -11.58 -2.13
N PRO A 14 2.13 -10.55 -1.25
CA PRO A 14 3.38 -10.00 -0.72
C PRO A 14 4.27 -11.10 -0.09
N PRO A 15 5.57 -11.13 -0.37
CA PRO A 15 6.47 -12.19 0.10
C PRO A 15 6.46 -12.39 1.62
N ARG A 16 6.44 -11.32 2.41
CA ARG A 16 6.34 -11.39 3.89
C ARG A 16 5.05 -12.03 4.37
N ILE A 17 3.93 -11.82 3.64
CA ILE A 17 2.66 -12.49 3.93
C ILE A 17 2.79 -13.98 3.63
N ILE A 18 3.46 -14.35 2.52
CA ILE A 18 3.74 -15.77 2.20
C ILE A 18 4.60 -16.40 3.29
N ALA A 19 5.67 -15.74 3.75
CA ALA A 19 6.50 -16.22 4.86
C ALA A 19 5.67 -16.59 6.08
N LYS A 20 4.75 -15.70 6.48
CA LYS A 20 3.84 -15.94 7.62
C LYS A 20 2.96 -17.18 7.43
N PHE A 21 2.51 -17.50 6.21
CA PHE A 21 1.75 -18.73 5.94
C PHE A 21 2.61 -19.98 5.90
N LEU A 22 3.91 -19.84 5.63
CA LEU A 22 4.83 -20.96 5.45
C LEU A 22 5.65 -21.28 6.70
N THR A 23 5.69 -20.43 7.71
CA THR A 23 6.55 -20.55 8.90
C THR A 23 6.48 -21.93 9.57
N ASP A 24 5.28 -22.55 9.65
CA ASP A 24 5.09 -23.84 10.33
C ASP A 24 5.14 -25.05 9.38
N LYS A 25 5.64 -24.89 8.16
CA LYS A 25 5.65 -25.98 7.16
C LYS A 25 6.98 -26.72 7.19
N GLN A 26 6.96 -28.03 7.42
CA GLN A 26 8.16 -28.88 7.55
C GLN A 26 9.08 -28.89 6.33
N TRP A 27 8.56 -28.62 5.13
CA TRP A 27 9.33 -28.58 3.89
C TRP A 27 10.04 -27.25 3.65
N VAL A 28 9.73 -26.23 4.46
CA VAL A 28 10.26 -24.87 4.31
C VAL A 28 11.57 -24.73 5.07
N SER A 29 12.63 -24.38 4.36
CA SER A 29 13.93 -24.12 4.98
C SER A 29 13.93 -22.74 5.66
N LYS A 30 14.81 -22.59 6.66
CA LYS A 30 15.02 -21.29 7.32
C LYS A 30 15.51 -20.23 6.32
N LEU A 31 16.36 -20.61 5.37
CA LEU A 31 16.87 -19.70 4.34
C LEU A 31 15.76 -19.18 3.44
N LEU A 32 14.83 -20.06 3.03
CA LEU A 32 13.67 -19.67 2.22
C LEU A 32 12.78 -18.67 2.97
N LEU A 33 12.55 -18.88 4.26
CA LEU A 33 11.78 -17.92 5.08
C LEU A 33 12.49 -16.57 5.18
N THR A 34 13.79 -16.58 5.45
CA THR A 34 14.60 -15.35 5.51
C THR A 34 14.50 -14.56 4.20
N ASP A 35 14.67 -15.23 3.06
CA ASP A 35 14.60 -14.57 1.76
C ASP A 35 13.20 -13.97 1.48
N LEU A 36 12.13 -14.65 1.90
CA LEU A 36 10.76 -14.10 1.82
C LEU A 36 10.56 -12.90 2.76
N GLU A 37 11.11 -12.93 3.96
CA GLU A 37 11.01 -11.86 4.96
C GLU A 37 11.82 -10.62 4.56
N ASP A 38 12.94 -10.81 3.86
CA ASP A 38 13.79 -9.73 3.36
C ASP A 38 13.18 -8.97 2.16
N LEU A 39 12.26 -9.61 1.43
CA LEU A 39 11.52 -8.97 0.35
C LEU A 39 10.43 -8.05 0.91
N GLN A 40 10.77 -6.77 1.04
CA GLN A 40 9.88 -5.74 1.58
C GLN A 40 8.73 -5.43 0.63
N THR A 41 7.56 -5.16 1.20
CA THR A 41 6.39 -4.71 0.43
C THR A 41 6.39 -3.18 0.31
N TRP A 42 6.57 -2.67 -0.91
CA TRP A 42 6.55 -1.23 -1.16
C TRP A 42 5.27 -0.58 -0.65
N MET A 43 5.40 0.51 0.08
CA MET A 43 4.30 1.31 0.62
C MET A 43 3.41 0.60 1.67
N ALA A 44 3.75 -0.62 2.11
CA ALA A 44 2.93 -1.36 3.08
C ALA A 44 2.78 -0.63 4.43
N GLY A 45 3.80 0.13 4.86
CA GLY A 45 3.74 0.95 6.07
C GLY A 45 3.00 2.28 5.91
N ARG A 46 2.47 2.59 4.73
CA ARG A 46 1.86 3.90 4.44
C ARG A 46 0.36 3.91 4.69
N ALA A 47 -0.16 5.11 4.93
CA ALA A 47 -1.60 5.37 4.93
C ALA A 47 -1.94 6.47 3.92
N LYS A 48 -3.09 6.33 3.30
CA LYS A 48 -3.66 7.30 2.35
C LYS A 48 -5.03 7.76 2.82
N PHE A 49 -5.44 8.93 2.36
CA PHE A 49 -6.81 9.40 2.52
C PHE A 49 -7.39 9.83 1.17
N VAL A 50 -8.70 9.78 1.09
CA VAL A 50 -9.49 10.43 0.05
C VAL A 50 -10.62 11.17 0.72
N VAL A 51 -10.77 12.44 0.37
CA VAL A 51 -11.87 13.29 0.86
C VAL A 51 -12.65 13.84 -0.31
N THR A 52 -13.98 13.79 -0.23
CA THR A 52 -14.85 14.29 -1.31
C THR A 52 -15.71 15.45 -0.83
N TYR A 53 -16.01 16.38 -1.74
CA TYR A 53 -16.78 17.57 -1.50
C TYR A 53 -17.90 17.77 -2.53
N ALA A 54 -18.83 18.68 -2.23
CA ALA A 54 -19.93 19.05 -3.13
C ALA A 54 -19.45 19.91 -4.30
N THR A 55 -18.47 20.80 -4.04
CA THR A 55 -17.91 21.72 -5.02
C THR A 55 -16.37 21.66 -4.96
N PRO A 56 -15.67 22.03 -6.05
CA PRO A 56 -14.22 22.10 -6.08
C PRO A 56 -13.73 23.47 -5.58
N PHE A 57 -14.10 23.87 -4.36
CA PHE A 57 -13.85 25.22 -3.83
C PHE A 57 -12.38 25.66 -3.90
N TRP A 58 -11.42 24.72 -3.88
CA TRP A 58 -10.01 25.03 -4.11
C TRP A 58 -9.75 25.53 -5.54
N ARG A 59 -10.40 24.92 -6.55
CA ARG A 59 -10.32 25.38 -7.95
C ARG A 59 -10.98 26.76 -8.13
N GLU A 60 -12.11 26.98 -7.47
CA GLU A 60 -12.82 28.27 -7.48
C GLU A 60 -11.99 29.38 -6.85
N GLN A 61 -11.08 29.04 -5.93
CA GLN A 61 -10.10 29.96 -5.33
C GLN A 61 -8.81 30.08 -6.15
N GLY A 62 -8.69 29.46 -7.30
CA GLY A 62 -7.51 29.47 -8.15
C GLY A 62 -6.36 28.57 -7.64
N LEU A 63 -6.67 27.64 -6.71
CA LEU A 63 -5.67 26.70 -6.17
C LEU A 63 -5.67 25.41 -7.00
N SER A 64 -4.47 24.82 -7.18
CA SER A 64 -4.30 23.56 -7.90
C SER A 64 -4.83 22.33 -7.14
N GLY A 65 -5.04 22.45 -5.83
CA GLY A 65 -5.30 21.30 -4.96
C GLY A 65 -4.07 20.46 -4.65
N GLN A 66 -2.88 20.86 -5.13
CA GLN A 66 -1.62 20.20 -4.81
C GLN A 66 -0.92 20.90 -3.65
N ILE A 67 -0.54 20.14 -2.63
CA ILE A 67 0.16 20.65 -1.43
C ILE A 67 1.21 19.66 -0.97
N PHE A 68 2.36 20.19 -0.58
CA PHE A 68 3.37 19.50 0.24
C PHE A 68 3.43 20.21 1.59
N SER A 69 3.19 19.49 2.68
CA SER A 69 3.08 20.06 4.02
C SER A 69 4.08 19.43 4.99
N GLN A 70 4.78 20.28 5.72
CA GLN A 70 5.67 19.87 6.81
C GLN A 70 4.96 19.87 8.18
N THR A 71 3.70 20.31 8.24
CA THR A 71 2.92 20.40 9.48
C THR A 71 1.55 19.77 9.34
N GLY A 72 1.19 18.93 10.31
CA GLY A 72 -0.05 18.16 10.35
C GLY A 72 0.12 16.74 9.80
N PRO A 73 -0.95 15.92 9.87
CA PRO A 73 -0.89 14.52 9.48
C PRO A 73 -0.65 14.27 7.98
N MET A 74 -1.13 15.17 7.10
CA MET A 74 -0.98 15.03 5.65
C MET A 74 0.32 15.69 5.19
N VAL A 75 1.15 14.92 4.51
CA VAL A 75 2.44 15.41 3.96
C VAL A 75 2.32 15.78 2.49
N GLU A 76 1.39 15.17 1.79
CA GLU A 76 1.17 15.35 0.36
C GLU A 76 -0.31 15.25 0.04
N ILE A 77 -0.84 16.20 -0.75
CA ILE A 77 -2.25 16.29 -1.16
C ILE A 77 -2.29 16.59 -2.66
N HIS A 78 -3.22 15.98 -3.36
CA HIS A 78 -3.47 16.19 -4.79
C HIS A 78 -4.96 16.26 -5.08
N ASP A 79 -5.33 17.09 -6.06
CA ASP A 79 -6.65 17.06 -6.67
C ASP A 79 -6.82 15.76 -7.48
N ALA A 80 -7.81 14.96 -7.11
CA ALA A 80 -8.15 13.70 -7.75
C ALA A 80 -9.54 13.76 -8.40
N SER A 81 -10.05 14.97 -8.63
CA SER A 81 -11.33 15.16 -9.30
C SER A 81 -11.19 14.87 -10.80
N PRO A 82 -12.25 14.34 -11.45
CA PRO A 82 -12.32 14.27 -12.90
C PRO A 82 -12.17 15.65 -13.56
N ALA A 83 -11.76 15.66 -14.83
CA ALA A 83 -11.70 16.89 -15.62
C ALA A 83 -13.09 17.55 -15.76
N ASP A 84 -14.10 16.71 -15.97
CA ASP A 84 -15.48 17.14 -16.23
C ASP A 84 -16.39 16.73 -15.07
N GLY A 85 -16.74 17.70 -14.22
CA GLY A 85 -17.69 17.51 -13.13
C GLY A 85 -17.15 16.77 -11.92
N GLY A 86 -18.06 16.25 -11.07
CA GLY A 86 -17.71 15.51 -9.84
C GLY A 86 -17.64 14.01 -10.01
N PRO A 87 -17.29 13.28 -8.96
CA PRO A 87 -17.10 13.79 -7.59
C PRO A 87 -15.81 14.62 -7.45
N TYR A 88 -15.89 15.72 -6.68
CA TYR A 88 -14.72 16.55 -6.40
C TYR A 88 -13.95 15.95 -5.21
N ALA A 89 -12.70 15.61 -5.43
CA ALA A 89 -11.92 14.87 -4.46
C ALA A 89 -10.49 15.41 -4.31
N LEU A 90 -10.01 15.37 -3.07
CA LEU A 90 -8.59 15.48 -2.76
C LEU A 90 -8.12 14.12 -2.22
N PHE A 91 -6.95 13.68 -2.63
CA PHE A 91 -6.30 12.51 -2.05
C PHE A 91 -4.90 12.85 -1.59
N GLY A 92 -4.33 12.01 -0.73
CA GLY A 92 -2.94 12.21 -0.33
C GLY A 92 -2.43 11.17 0.64
N PHE A 93 -1.23 11.47 1.14
CA PHE A 93 -0.48 10.59 2.03
C PHE A 93 -0.47 11.13 3.46
N ILE A 94 -0.62 10.20 4.41
CA ILE A 94 -0.50 10.47 5.84
C ILE A 94 0.93 10.15 6.24
N GLY A 95 1.66 11.16 6.75
CA GLY A 95 3.07 11.06 7.14
C GLY A 95 3.31 10.57 8.56
N ILE A 96 2.25 10.45 9.38
CA ILE A 96 2.36 9.94 10.75
C ILE A 96 2.72 8.45 10.69
N PRO A 97 3.70 7.96 11.48
CA PRO A 97 4.00 6.53 11.60
C PRO A 97 2.81 5.69 12.06
N PRO A 98 2.77 4.36 11.77
CA PRO A 98 1.64 3.48 12.13
C PRO A 98 1.18 3.61 13.58
N ALA A 99 2.09 3.63 14.55
CA ALA A 99 1.77 3.76 15.97
C ALA A 99 1.08 5.10 16.34
N GLY A 100 1.34 6.17 15.58
CA GLY A 100 0.75 7.50 15.83
C GLY A 100 -0.62 7.70 15.16
N ARG A 101 -1.16 6.70 14.45
CA ARG A 101 -2.45 6.78 13.73
C ARG A 101 -3.45 5.68 14.07
N GLU A 102 -3.23 4.98 15.18
CA GLU A 102 -4.13 3.92 15.67
C GLU A 102 -5.50 4.48 16.08
N ASP A 103 -5.54 5.68 16.69
CA ASP A 103 -6.79 6.38 16.94
C ASP A 103 -7.31 7.05 15.66
N VAL A 104 -8.11 6.29 14.90
CA VAL A 104 -8.69 6.75 13.64
C VAL A 104 -9.63 7.95 13.81
N ALA A 105 -10.30 8.08 14.97
CA ALA A 105 -11.21 9.19 15.22
C ALA A 105 -10.42 10.49 15.42
N LEU A 106 -9.36 10.45 16.20
CA LEU A 106 -8.46 11.59 16.42
C LEU A 106 -7.73 11.96 15.12
N LEU A 107 -7.22 10.95 14.39
CA LEU A 107 -6.59 11.17 13.08
C LEU A 107 -7.54 11.90 12.13
N ARG A 108 -8.80 11.49 12.06
CA ARG A 108 -9.82 12.13 11.22
C ARG A 108 -10.03 13.60 11.58
N GLN A 109 -10.09 13.92 12.87
CA GLN A 109 -10.20 15.31 13.35
C GLN A 109 -9.00 16.15 12.90
N HIS A 110 -7.78 15.61 13.03
CA HIS A 110 -6.57 16.31 12.63
C HIS A 110 -6.48 16.50 11.11
N LEU A 111 -6.93 15.52 10.30
CA LEU A 111 -7.02 15.65 8.84
C LEU A 111 -7.95 16.80 8.45
N ILE A 112 -9.16 16.85 9.03
CA ILE A 112 -10.12 17.94 8.76
C ILE A 112 -9.54 19.28 9.21
N ALA A 113 -8.95 19.37 10.39
CA ALA A 113 -8.35 20.62 10.87
C ALA A 113 -7.23 21.11 9.93
N GLN A 114 -6.41 20.20 9.39
CA GLN A 114 -5.38 20.55 8.41
C GLN A 114 -6.01 21.01 7.09
N LEU A 115 -7.04 20.34 6.58
CA LEU A 115 -7.75 20.77 5.36
C LEU A 115 -8.37 22.16 5.50
N ILE A 116 -8.97 22.46 6.65
CA ILE A 116 -9.49 23.81 6.94
C ILE A 116 -8.37 24.86 6.92
N ARG A 117 -7.26 24.57 7.54
CA ARG A 117 -6.10 25.47 7.55
C ARG A 117 -5.54 25.75 6.15
N LEU A 118 -5.55 24.74 5.28
CA LEU A 118 -4.95 24.80 3.94
C LEU A 118 -5.89 25.39 2.89
N PHE A 119 -7.18 25.07 2.95
CA PHE A 119 -8.16 25.38 1.92
C PHE A 119 -9.32 26.26 2.41
N GLY A 120 -9.33 26.65 3.70
CA GLY A 120 -10.39 27.47 4.25
C GLY A 120 -11.58 26.69 4.85
N PRO A 121 -12.57 27.43 5.38
CA PRO A 121 -13.67 26.85 6.17
C PRO A 121 -14.57 25.90 5.38
N GLN A 122 -14.64 26.00 4.05
CA GLN A 122 -15.39 25.07 3.19
C GLN A 122 -14.93 23.62 3.35
N ALA A 123 -13.66 23.41 3.73
CA ALA A 123 -13.11 22.07 3.95
C ALA A 123 -13.66 21.38 5.21
N ALA A 124 -14.38 22.08 6.08
CA ALA A 124 -14.94 21.53 7.33
C ALA A 124 -16.03 20.48 7.10
N THR A 125 -16.72 20.51 5.98
CA THR A 125 -17.91 19.68 5.71
C THR A 125 -17.74 18.79 4.48
N PRO A 126 -16.83 17.77 4.55
CA PRO A 126 -16.70 16.84 3.46
C PRO A 126 -17.95 15.97 3.32
N LYS A 127 -18.30 15.58 2.09
CA LYS A 127 -19.29 14.53 1.85
C LYS A 127 -18.84 13.19 2.39
N GLN A 128 -17.56 12.87 2.20
CA GLN A 128 -16.95 11.65 2.67
C GLN A 128 -15.46 11.85 2.93
N LEU A 129 -14.92 11.21 3.97
CA LEU A 129 -13.49 11.07 4.21
C LEU A 129 -13.21 9.59 4.44
N LYS A 130 -12.42 8.98 3.57
CA LYS A 130 -11.90 7.61 3.70
C LYS A 130 -10.44 7.64 4.04
N ILE A 131 -10.03 6.79 4.96
CA ILE A 131 -8.64 6.55 5.32
C ILE A 131 -8.36 5.08 5.04
N GLN A 132 -7.28 4.80 4.32
CA GLN A 132 -6.76 3.47 4.12
C GLN A 132 -5.36 3.40 4.72
N ASP A 133 -5.24 2.68 5.83
CA ASP A 133 -3.96 2.34 6.45
C ASP A 133 -3.53 0.95 6.00
N TRP A 134 -2.51 0.89 5.15
CA TRP A 134 -1.99 -0.36 4.63
C TRP A 134 -1.22 -1.14 5.70
N ALA A 135 -0.60 -0.46 6.69
CA ALA A 135 0.11 -1.11 7.78
C ALA A 135 -0.79 -2.01 8.65
N SER A 136 -2.09 -1.75 8.66
CA SER A 136 -3.10 -2.57 9.37
C SER A 136 -3.79 -3.59 8.45
N ALA A 137 -3.46 -3.62 7.16
CA ALA A 137 -4.12 -4.48 6.19
C ALA A 137 -3.58 -5.92 6.27
N LYS A 138 -4.37 -6.82 6.83
CA LYS A 138 -4.02 -8.22 7.14
C LYS A 138 -3.31 -9.00 6.03
N TYR A 139 -3.63 -8.72 4.76
CA TYR A 139 -3.11 -9.43 3.60
C TYR A 139 -2.13 -8.59 2.77
N ALA A 140 -1.75 -7.41 3.24
CA ALA A 140 -0.81 -6.53 2.56
C ALA A 140 0.45 -6.23 3.38
N ALA A 141 0.36 -6.25 4.71
CA ALA A 141 1.46 -5.90 5.60
C ALA A 141 1.63 -6.89 6.76
N THR A 142 2.84 -6.94 7.27
CA THR A 142 3.24 -7.62 8.50
C THR A 142 3.72 -6.59 9.53
N GLU A 143 4.07 -7.02 10.73
CA GLU A 143 4.66 -6.13 11.74
C GLU A 143 5.98 -5.50 11.25
N ALA A 144 6.79 -6.23 10.49
CA ALA A 144 8.03 -5.73 9.91
C ALA A 144 7.82 -4.59 8.88
N ASP A 145 6.63 -4.49 8.29
CA ASP A 145 6.30 -3.43 7.33
C ASP A 145 5.84 -2.12 8.01
N LYS A 146 5.68 -2.12 9.33
CA LYS A 146 5.41 -0.91 10.13
C LYS A 146 6.65 -0.07 10.34
N GLU A 147 7.83 -0.65 10.21
CA GLU A 147 9.10 0.07 10.29
C GLU A 147 9.27 1.02 9.10
N PRO A 148 9.90 2.19 9.31
CA PRO A 148 10.11 3.16 8.25
C PRO A 148 10.97 2.57 7.11
N MET A 149 10.50 2.74 5.89
CA MET A 149 11.25 2.38 4.70
C MET A 149 11.93 3.64 4.14
N TYR A 150 13.25 3.64 4.07
CA TYR A 150 14.07 4.79 3.65
C TYR A 150 14.54 4.72 2.19
N ALA A 151 14.38 3.56 1.56
CA ALA A 151 14.74 3.34 0.16
C ALA A 151 13.72 2.42 -0.51
N HIS A 152 13.72 2.42 -1.83
CA HIS A 152 12.99 1.41 -2.59
C HIS A 152 13.52 0.01 -2.26
N PRO A 153 12.63 -1.00 -2.12
CA PRO A 153 13.06 -2.38 -1.96
C PRO A 153 13.91 -2.86 -3.15
N ASN A 154 14.78 -3.81 -2.89
CA ASN A 154 15.34 -4.62 -3.96
C ASN A 154 14.27 -5.63 -4.40
N TYR A 155 14.00 -5.67 -5.69
CA TYR A 155 13.02 -6.57 -6.27
C TYR A 155 13.69 -7.74 -6.99
N GLY A 156 12.90 -8.71 -7.37
CA GLY A 156 13.33 -9.92 -8.05
C GLY A 156 13.15 -11.17 -7.20
N LEU A 157 13.17 -12.32 -7.84
CA LEU A 157 12.99 -13.62 -7.18
C LEU A 157 14.35 -14.16 -6.71
N PRO A 158 14.58 -14.32 -5.39
CA PRO A 158 15.78 -14.98 -4.89
C PRO A 158 15.92 -16.41 -5.43
N PRO A 159 17.15 -16.91 -5.66
CA PRO A 159 17.36 -18.27 -6.16
C PRO A 159 16.72 -19.37 -5.30
N THR A 160 16.62 -19.18 -4.00
CA THR A 160 15.96 -20.10 -3.07
C THR A 160 14.47 -20.27 -3.30
N LEU A 161 13.83 -19.30 -3.96
CA LEU A 161 12.42 -19.31 -4.29
C LEU A 161 12.13 -19.86 -5.68
N THR A 162 13.17 -20.35 -6.38
CA THR A 162 13.02 -20.96 -7.70
C THR A 162 12.96 -22.49 -7.60
N LYS A 163 12.34 -23.13 -8.60
CA LYS A 163 12.27 -24.60 -8.75
C LYS A 163 11.67 -25.36 -7.55
N LEU A 164 10.86 -24.69 -6.76
CA LEU A 164 10.19 -25.32 -5.62
C LEU A 164 9.17 -26.36 -6.13
N TRP A 165 9.05 -27.48 -5.41
CA TRP A 165 8.18 -28.60 -5.74
C TRP A 165 8.33 -29.10 -7.19
N ASN A 166 9.56 -29.16 -7.70
CA ASN A 166 9.84 -29.51 -9.10
C ASN A 166 9.14 -28.57 -10.09
N ASN A 167 9.27 -27.26 -9.88
CA ASN A 167 8.61 -26.18 -10.65
C ASN A 167 7.07 -26.20 -10.57
N LYS A 168 6.50 -26.60 -9.45
CA LYS A 168 5.05 -26.59 -9.24
C LYS A 168 4.58 -25.50 -8.26
N LEU A 169 5.51 -24.81 -7.59
CA LEU A 169 5.21 -23.67 -6.73
C LEU A 169 5.89 -22.44 -7.26
N HIS A 170 5.10 -21.44 -7.62
CA HIS A 170 5.52 -20.19 -8.24
C HIS A 170 5.15 -18.99 -7.39
N PHE A 171 5.98 -17.93 -7.46
CA PHE A 171 5.71 -16.63 -6.87
C PHE A 171 5.44 -15.63 -8.00
N ALA A 172 4.26 -15.00 -7.98
CA ALA A 172 3.78 -14.13 -9.07
C ALA A 172 3.22 -12.79 -8.56
N GLY A 173 3.68 -12.33 -7.39
CA GLY A 173 3.37 -11.00 -6.90
C GLY A 173 4.36 -9.96 -7.41
N THR A 174 3.96 -8.71 -7.51
CA THR A 174 4.82 -7.60 -7.97
C THR A 174 6.14 -7.47 -7.18
N GLY A 175 6.18 -7.91 -5.91
CA GLY A 175 7.40 -7.88 -5.09
C GLY A 175 8.53 -8.79 -5.57
N VAL A 176 8.25 -9.75 -6.46
CA VAL A 176 9.27 -10.65 -7.04
C VAL A 176 9.62 -10.33 -8.51
N ALA A 177 9.00 -9.30 -9.09
CA ALA A 177 9.30 -8.84 -10.44
C ALA A 177 10.64 -8.08 -10.47
N PRO A 178 11.59 -8.44 -11.34
CA PRO A 178 12.92 -7.82 -11.30
C PRO A 178 12.96 -6.39 -11.85
N THR A 179 12.08 -6.04 -12.79
CA THR A 179 12.15 -4.75 -13.52
C THR A 179 11.15 -3.74 -12.98
N PHE A 180 9.90 -4.14 -12.84
CA PHE A 180 8.81 -3.24 -12.45
C PHE A 180 8.23 -3.56 -11.07
N GLY A 181 9.06 -4.08 -10.15
CA GLY A 181 8.63 -4.40 -8.80
C GLY A 181 7.91 -3.25 -8.08
N GLY A 182 6.85 -3.56 -7.34
CA GLY A 182 6.01 -2.59 -6.65
C GLY A 182 4.94 -1.90 -7.51
N TYR A 183 4.96 -2.07 -8.83
CA TYR A 183 3.98 -1.52 -9.77
C TYR A 183 3.01 -2.60 -10.30
N ILE A 184 1.92 -2.16 -10.94
CA ILE A 184 0.97 -3.07 -11.62
C ILE A 184 1.68 -3.83 -12.74
N GLU A 185 2.53 -3.15 -13.50
CA GLU A 185 3.35 -3.76 -14.54
C GLU A 185 4.24 -4.89 -14.00
N GLY A 186 4.79 -4.72 -12.79
CA GLY A 186 5.55 -5.79 -12.13
C GLY A 186 4.70 -7.01 -11.76
N ALA A 187 3.41 -6.85 -11.54
CA ALA A 187 2.53 -8.01 -11.32
C ALA A 187 2.30 -8.78 -12.63
N LEU A 188 2.21 -8.10 -13.76
CA LEU A 188 2.13 -8.72 -15.08
C LEU A 188 3.44 -9.43 -15.43
N GLU A 189 4.58 -8.72 -15.28
CA GLU A 189 5.93 -9.29 -15.47
C GLU A 189 6.14 -10.56 -14.64
N ALA A 190 5.73 -10.56 -13.37
CA ALA A 190 5.89 -11.71 -12.48
C ALA A 190 5.07 -12.92 -12.95
N VAL A 191 3.90 -12.71 -13.54
CA VAL A 191 3.08 -13.79 -14.12
C VAL A 191 3.70 -14.29 -15.42
N GLU A 192 4.16 -13.41 -16.32
CA GLU A 192 4.80 -13.78 -17.57
C GLU A 192 6.08 -14.61 -17.35
N ASN A 193 6.81 -14.36 -16.27
CA ASN A 193 8.02 -15.09 -15.93
C ASN A 193 7.76 -16.53 -15.42
N VAL A 194 6.52 -16.91 -15.13
CA VAL A 194 6.16 -18.24 -14.61
C VAL A 194 5.28 -19.06 -15.55
N LEU A 195 4.75 -18.44 -16.61
CA LEU A 195 4.01 -19.11 -17.69
C LEU A 195 4.95 -19.62 -18.78
#